data_87e7b91ebfce07546d8e72f930a29fbd
#
_entry.id   87e7b91ebfce07546d8e72f930a29fbd
#
_cell.length_a   1.000
_cell.length_b   1.000
_cell.length_c   1.000
_cell.angle_alpha   90.00
_cell.angle_beta   90.00
_cell.angle_gamma   90.00
#
_symmetry.space_group_name_H-M   'P 1'
#
loop_
_entity.id
_entity.type
_entity.pdbx_description
1 polymer ?
#
loop_
_entity_poly.entity_id
_entity_poly.type
_entity_poly.pdbx_seq_one_letter_code
_entity_poly.pdbx_strand_id
1 'polypeptide(L)'
;MTEVIQNWAELKAFALALALPKITLATPWGHEALKAFGKMWCYWSYYEDAAVFKASRDEREMLMAAEPATFFLHPHYAPHNLVLVRAGRIDRAWARARLIQQWRDAAPKRFLKDWDAR
;
A
#
# COMPACT_ATOMS: atom_id res chain seq x y z
N MET A 1 18.42 -3.57 -13.14
CA MET A 1 16.99 -3.55 -12.77
C MET A 1 16.87 -3.67 -11.26
N THR A 2 16.14 -2.78 -10.64
CA THR A 2 16.02 -2.81 -9.18
C THR A 2 14.86 -3.69 -8.71
N GLU A 3 15.09 -4.41 -7.62
CA GLU A 3 14.03 -5.19 -6.95
C GLU A 3 13.20 -4.32 -6.01
N VAL A 4 13.52 -3.04 -5.91
CA VAL A 4 12.87 -2.11 -4.99
C VAL A 4 12.24 -0.95 -5.73
N ILE A 5 11.21 -0.37 -5.10
CA ILE A 5 10.47 0.77 -5.64
C ILE A 5 11.01 2.04 -5.00
N GLN A 6 11.34 3.03 -5.83
CA GLN A 6 12.09 4.21 -5.42
C GLN A 6 11.22 5.43 -5.10
N ASN A 7 10.04 5.53 -5.72
CA ASN A 7 9.21 6.73 -5.62
C ASN A 7 7.76 6.44 -5.96
N TRP A 8 6.92 7.47 -5.84
CA TRP A 8 5.50 7.32 -6.13
C TRP A 8 5.21 6.90 -7.57
N ALA A 9 5.92 7.48 -8.54
CA ALA A 9 5.68 7.13 -9.95
C ALA A 9 5.92 5.64 -10.19
N GLU A 10 6.97 5.07 -9.61
CA GLU A 10 7.26 3.64 -9.71
C GLU A 10 6.22 2.79 -8.98
N LEU A 11 5.82 3.21 -7.79
CA LEU A 11 4.80 2.48 -7.02
C LEU A 11 3.47 2.49 -7.76
N LYS A 12 3.07 3.65 -8.28
CA LYS A 12 1.83 3.79 -9.05
C LYS A 12 1.83 2.86 -10.26
N ALA A 13 2.92 2.87 -11.03
CA ALA A 13 3.03 2.02 -12.21
C ALA A 13 3.00 0.54 -11.82
N PHE A 14 3.69 0.18 -10.74
CA PHE A 14 3.72 -1.19 -10.24
C PHE A 14 2.32 -1.66 -9.82
N ALA A 15 1.61 -0.82 -9.07
CA ALA A 15 0.26 -1.13 -8.60
C ALA A 15 -0.73 -1.29 -9.75
N LEU A 16 -0.67 -0.38 -10.74
CA LEU A 16 -1.55 -0.45 -11.91
C LEU A 16 -1.26 -1.69 -12.76
N ALA A 17 0.00 -2.10 -12.83
CA ALA A 17 0.40 -3.29 -13.59
C ALA A 17 -0.14 -4.60 -13.00
N LEU A 18 -0.62 -4.59 -11.74
CA LEU A 18 -1.28 -5.75 -11.14
C LEU A 18 -2.63 -6.04 -11.82
N ALA A 19 -3.17 -5.07 -12.54
CA ALA A 19 -4.41 -5.18 -13.32
C ALA A 19 -5.61 -5.67 -12.49
N LEU A 20 -5.69 -5.25 -11.23
CA LEU A 20 -6.82 -5.59 -10.38
C LEU A 20 -8.02 -4.68 -10.72
N PRO A 21 -9.25 -5.22 -10.72
CA PRO A 21 -10.43 -4.40 -11.02
C PRO A 21 -10.76 -3.44 -9.87
N LYS A 22 -11.59 -2.44 -10.18
CA LYS A 22 -12.09 -1.47 -9.21
C LYS A 22 -11.01 -0.55 -8.62
N ILE A 23 -9.93 -0.35 -9.36
CA ILE A 23 -8.90 0.61 -9.01
C ILE A 23 -9.18 1.93 -9.73
N THR A 24 -9.18 3.03 -8.98
CA THR A 24 -9.40 4.37 -9.54
C THR A 24 -8.32 5.32 -9.05
N LEU A 25 -7.94 6.26 -9.91
CA LEU A 25 -7.01 7.33 -9.54
C LEU A 25 -7.83 8.47 -8.91
N ALA A 26 -7.34 8.99 -7.82
CA ALA A 26 -7.96 10.12 -7.12
C ALA A 26 -6.88 11.09 -6.67
N THR A 27 -7.30 12.30 -6.31
CA THR A 27 -6.39 13.33 -5.81
C THR A 27 -6.92 13.91 -4.49
N PRO A 28 -7.09 13.06 -3.47
CA PRO A 28 -7.53 13.57 -2.17
C PRO A 28 -6.48 14.54 -1.64
N TRP A 29 -6.92 15.67 -1.13
CA TRP A 29 -6.03 16.68 -0.58
C TRP A 29 -4.98 17.19 -1.58
N GLY A 30 -5.25 17.10 -2.90
CA GLY A 30 -4.35 17.62 -3.93
C GLY A 30 -3.20 16.73 -4.32
N HIS A 31 -3.11 15.52 -3.79
CA HIS A 31 -2.06 14.55 -4.12
C HIS A 31 -2.66 13.28 -4.69
N GLU A 32 -1.98 12.68 -5.66
CA GLU A 32 -2.46 11.45 -6.28
C GLU A 32 -2.47 10.30 -5.29
N ALA A 33 -3.50 9.47 -5.40
CA ALA A 33 -3.63 8.22 -4.68
C ALA A 33 -4.44 7.25 -5.52
N LEU A 34 -4.23 5.96 -5.33
CA LEU A 34 -5.06 4.94 -5.95
C LEU A 34 -6.03 4.41 -4.90
N LYS A 35 -7.29 4.28 -5.31
CA LYS A 35 -8.35 3.72 -4.46
C LYS A 35 -8.78 2.37 -5.01
N ALA A 36 -9.16 1.47 -4.11
CA ALA A 36 -9.75 0.19 -4.45
C ALA A 36 -11.14 0.15 -3.84
N PHE A 37 -12.17 -0.09 -4.66
CA PHE A 37 -13.57 -0.08 -4.22
C PHE A 37 -13.93 1.21 -3.48
N GLY A 38 -13.37 2.34 -3.93
CA GLY A 38 -13.62 3.64 -3.33
C GLY A 38 -12.86 3.94 -2.05
N LYS A 39 -12.01 3.03 -1.59
CA LYS A 39 -11.22 3.19 -0.36
C LYS A 39 -9.75 3.43 -0.68
N MET A 40 -9.06 4.19 0.16
CA MET A 40 -7.62 4.41 -0.01
C MET A 40 -6.90 3.05 -0.05
N TRP A 41 -6.04 2.87 -1.05
CA TRP A 41 -5.39 1.58 -1.30
C TRP A 41 -3.88 1.70 -1.46
N CYS A 42 -3.41 2.59 -2.32
CA CYS A 42 -1.99 2.71 -2.64
C CYS A 42 -1.66 4.18 -2.78
N TYR A 43 -0.80 4.69 -1.91
CA TYR A 43 -0.45 6.11 -1.93
C TYR A 43 0.88 6.37 -1.23
N TRP A 44 1.41 7.58 -1.46
CA TRP A 44 2.66 8.04 -0.89
C TRP A 44 2.37 8.98 0.27
N SER A 45 3.25 9.02 1.25
CA SER A 45 3.08 9.90 2.40
C SER A 45 3.21 11.36 1.99
N TYR A 46 2.38 12.21 2.59
CA TYR A 46 2.51 13.65 2.48
C TYR A 46 3.67 14.18 3.34
N TYR A 47 4.01 13.46 4.40
CA TYR A 47 4.95 13.93 5.42
C TYR A 47 6.35 13.36 5.26
N GLU A 48 6.49 12.24 4.61
CA GLU A 48 7.75 11.50 4.51
C GLU A 48 7.95 10.98 3.09
N ASP A 49 9.21 10.78 2.70
CA ASP A 49 9.50 10.14 1.41
C ASP A 49 9.34 8.62 1.57
N ALA A 50 8.09 8.19 1.61
CA ALA A 50 7.73 6.82 1.93
C ALA A 50 6.35 6.48 1.40
N ALA A 51 6.15 5.19 1.10
CA ALA A 51 4.84 4.65 0.78
C ALA A 51 4.07 4.35 2.06
N VAL A 52 2.73 4.44 2.00
CA VAL A 52 1.86 4.13 3.12
C VAL A 52 1.11 2.83 2.82
N PHE A 53 1.25 1.84 3.67
CA PHE A 53 0.57 0.56 3.54
C PHE A 53 -0.24 0.27 4.81
N LYS A 54 -1.28 -0.54 4.64
CA LYS A 54 -2.06 -1.00 5.79
C LYS A 54 -1.32 -2.12 6.51
N ALA A 55 -1.34 -2.08 7.82
CA ALA A 55 -0.78 -3.12 8.68
C ALA A 55 -1.46 -3.03 10.03
N SER A 56 -1.77 -4.17 10.65
CA SER A 56 -2.24 -4.17 12.02
C SER A 56 -1.13 -3.64 12.92
N ARG A 57 -1.47 -3.24 14.15
CA ARG A 57 -0.45 -2.75 15.08
C ARG A 57 0.60 -3.81 15.38
N ASP A 58 0.18 -5.07 15.54
CA ASP A 58 1.11 -6.16 15.78
C ASP A 58 2.04 -6.40 14.60
N GLU A 59 1.50 -6.40 13.37
CA GLU A 59 2.31 -6.51 12.15
C GLU A 59 3.30 -5.36 12.05
N ARG A 60 2.81 -4.15 12.28
CA ARG A 60 3.64 -2.94 12.20
C ARG A 60 4.82 -3.04 13.17
N GLU A 61 4.56 -3.43 14.40
CA GLU A 61 5.62 -3.59 15.39
C GLU A 61 6.64 -4.65 14.97
N MET A 62 6.16 -5.78 14.44
CA MET A 62 7.04 -6.84 13.93
C MET A 62 7.92 -6.33 12.78
N LEU A 63 7.32 -5.64 11.82
CA LEU A 63 8.05 -5.12 10.67
C LEU A 63 9.10 -4.11 11.10
N MET A 64 8.74 -3.17 11.97
CA MET A 64 9.65 -2.13 12.45
C MET A 64 10.79 -2.72 13.28
N ALA A 65 10.51 -3.76 14.05
CA ALA A 65 11.56 -4.43 14.83
C ALA A 65 12.50 -5.24 13.94
N ALA A 66 11.96 -5.90 12.91
CA ALA A 66 12.75 -6.74 12.02
C ALA A 66 13.61 -5.91 11.06
N GLU A 67 13.07 -4.81 10.53
CA GLU A 67 13.75 -3.98 9.52
C GLU A 67 13.51 -2.49 9.76
N PRO A 68 14.13 -1.92 10.80
CA PRO A 68 13.90 -0.51 11.13
C PRO A 68 14.42 0.46 10.06
N ALA A 69 15.34 0.03 9.21
CA ALA A 69 15.81 0.85 8.09
C ALA A 69 14.77 0.93 6.97
N THR A 70 13.78 0.06 6.96
CA THR A 70 12.76 -0.05 5.91
C THR A 70 11.41 0.46 6.40
N PHE A 71 10.96 -0.02 7.55
CA PHE A 71 9.63 0.26 8.08
C PHE A 71 9.72 1.24 9.25
N PHE A 72 8.83 2.23 9.22
CA PHE A 72 8.83 3.25 10.27
C PHE A 72 7.44 3.85 10.42
N LEU A 73 7.31 4.79 11.35
CA LEU A 73 6.04 5.39 11.70
C LEU A 73 6.21 6.89 11.86
N HIS A 74 5.22 7.64 11.40
CA HIS A 74 5.14 9.08 11.60
C HIS A 74 3.95 9.35 12.51
N PRO A 75 4.01 10.34 13.43
CA PRO A 75 2.92 10.61 14.38
C PRO A 75 1.55 10.78 13.74
N HIS A 76 1.49 11.33 12.52
CA HIS A 76 0.22 11.49 11.81
C HIS A 76 -0.48 10.16 11.58
N TYR A 77 0.27 9.09 11.34
CA TYR A 77 -0.28 7.78 11.02
C TYR A 77 -0.35 6.84 12.23
N ALA A 78 0.28 7.23 13.35
CA ALA A 78 0.37 6.36 14.53
C ALA A 78 -0.98 5.86 15.07
N PRO A 79 -2.06 6.70 15.08
CA PRO A 79 -3.37 6.23 15.56
C PRO A 79 -4.06 5.24 14.62
N HIS A 80 -3.56 5.08 13.41
CA HIS A 80 -4.19 4.26 12.38
C HIS A 80 -3.41 2.97 12.17
N ASN A 81 -4.05 1.97 11.56
CA ASN A 81 -3.42 0.70 11.24
C ASN A 81 -2.64 0.83 9.92
N LEU A 82 -1.57 1.61 9.98
CA LEU A 82 -0.74 1.94 8.83
C LEU A 82 0.74 1.80 9.20
N VAL A 83 1.56 1.53 8.20
CA VAL A 83 3.01 1.51 8.32
C VAL A 83 3.62 2.23 7.13
N LEU A 84 4.72 2.93 7.33
CA LEU A 84 5.44 3.60 6.25
C LEU A 84 6.64 2.75 5.82
N VAL A 85 6.88 2.74 4.51
CA VAL A 85 8.01 2.01 3.91
C VAL A 85 8.87 3.01 3.15
N ARG A 86 10.14 3.12 3.52
CA ARG A 86 11.05 4.13 2.96
C ARG A 86 11.24 3.96 1.46
N ALA A 87 11.34 5.09 0.77
CA ALA A 87 11.69 5.12 -0.65
C ALA A 87 13.00 4.33 -0.87
N GLY A 88 13.04 3.54 -1.94
CA GLY A 88 14.21 2.72 -2.24
C GLY A 88 14.38 1.48 -1.36
N ARG A 89 13.43 1.26 -0.44
CA ARG A 89 13.42 0.08 0.43
C ARG A 89 12.16 -0.75 0.27
N ILE A 90 11.33 -0.42 -0.71
CA ILE A 90 10.06 -1.12 -0.93
C ILE A 90 10.31 -2.32 -1.83
N ASP A 91 10.39 -3.51 -1.24
CA ASP A 91 10.57 -4.74 -1.98
C ASP A 91 9.35 -5.05 -2.84
N ARG A 92 9.55 -5.36 -4.12
CA ARG A 92 8.44 -5.58 -5.06
C ARG A 92 7.58 -6.78 -4.68
N ALA A 93 8.19 -7.87 -4.25
CA ALA A 93 7.44 -9.07 -3.86
C ALA A 93 6.57 -8.80 -2.64
N TRP A 94 7.14 -8.11 -1.64
CA TRP A 94 6.39 -7.72 -0.44
C TRP A 94 5.24 -6.78 -0.79
N ALA A 95 5.52 -5.75 -1.62
CA ALA A 95 4.52 -4.77 -2.02
C ALA A 95 3.37 -5.44 -2.78
N ARG A 96 3.69 -6.36 -3.69
CA ARG A 96 2.68 -7.09 -4.45
C ARG A 96 1.74 -7.86 -3.54
N ALA A 97 2.29 -8.65 -2.63
CA ALA A 97 1.49 -9.43 -1.69
C ALA A 97 0.63 -8.53 -0.82
N ARG A 98 1.20 -7.42 -0.34
CA ARG A 98 0.49 -6.48 0.52
C ARG A 98 -0.64 -5.77 -0.22
N LEU A 99 -0.38 -5.30 -1.45
CA LEU A 99 -1.40 -4.61 -2.25
C LEU A 99 -2.55 -5.55 -2.61
N ILE A 100 -2.25 -6.79 -2.96
CA ILE A 100 -3.31 -7.77 -3.26
C ILE A 100 -4.14 -8.03 -2.00
N GLN A 101 -3.51 -8.21 -0.85
CA GLN A 101 -4.25 -8.43 0.40
C GLN A 101 -5.13 -7.22 0.75
N GLN A 102 -4.60 -5.99 0.62
CA GLN A 102 -5.38 -4.78 0.87
C GLN A 102 -6.55 -4.64 -0.08
N TRP A 103 -6.36 -5.02 -1.36
CA TRP A 103 -7.44 -5.02 -2.35
C TRP A 103 -8.53 -6.00 -1.94
N ARG A 104 -8.16 -7.21 -1.51
CA ARG A 104 -9.13 -8.20 -1.04
C ARG A 104 -9.87 -7.72 0.21
N ASP A 105 -9.15 -7.09 1.14
CA ASP A 105 -9.76 -6.58 2.37
C ASP A 105 -10.75 -5.43 2.09
N ALA A 106 -10.51 -4.66 1.04
CA ALA A 106 -11.40 -3.56 0.63
C ALA A 106 -12.63 -4.05 -0.13
N ALA A 107 -12.55 -5.23 -0.75
CA ALA A 107 -13.61 -5.74 -1.62
C ALA A 107 -14.81 -6.23 -0.82
N PRO A 108 -16.05 -5.99 -1.33
CA PRO A 108 -17.25 -6.62 -0.76
C PRO A 108 -17.14 -8.14 -0.85
N LYS A 109 -17.67 -8.82 0.15
CA LYS A 109 -17.62 -10.29 0.19
C LYS A 109 -18.27 -10.92 -1.03
N ARG A 110 -19.38 -10.34 -1.51
CA ARG A 110 -20.07 -10.81 -2.71
C ARG A 110 -19.15 -10.74 -3.93
N PHE A 111 -18.42 -9.63 -4.06
CA PHE A 111 -17.46 -9.47 -5.16
C PHE A 111 -16.41 -10.56 -5.12
N LEU A 112 -15.81 -10.80 -3.95
CA LEU A 112 -14.76 -11.82 -3.79
C LEU A 112 -15.27 -13.22 -4.08
N LYS A 113 -16.50 -13.53 -3.70
CA LYS A 113 -17.10 -14.83 -3.98
C LYS A 113 -17.11 -15.09 -5.49
N ASP A 114 -17.58 -14.11 -6.27
CA ASP A 114 -17.60 -14.22 -7.73
C ASP A 114 -16.21 -14.23 -8.33
N TRP A 115 -15.31 -13.39 -7.79
CA TRP A 115 -13.93 -13.32 -8.25
C TRP A 115 -13.20 -14.64 -8.05
N ASP A 116 -13.34 -15.24 -6.87
CA ASP A 116 -12.64 -16.49 -6.53
C ASP A 116 -13.25 -17.70 -7.25
N ALA A 117 -14.46 -17.58 -7.77
CA ALA A 117 -15.13 -18.65 -8.52
C ALA A 117 -14.74 -18.69 -10.01
N ARG A 118 -13.93 -17.74 -10.46
CA ARG A 118 -13.53 -17.63 -11.87
C ARG A 118 -12.50 -18.64 -12.28
#